data_2ce5b50f800e8878f71aa451717d7e18
#
_entry.id   2ce5b50f800e8878f71aa451717d7e18
#
_cell.length_a   1.000
_cell.length_b   1.000
_cell.length_c   1.000
_cell.angle_alpha   90.00
_cell.angle_beta   90.00
_cell.angle_gamma   90.00
#
_symmetry.space_group_name_H-M   'P 1'
#
loop_
_entity.id
_entity.type
_entity.pdbx_description
1 polymer ?
#
loop_
_entity_poly.entity_id
_entity_poly.type
_entity_poly.pdbx_seq_one_letter_code
_entity_poly.pdbx_strand_id
1 'polypeptide(L)'
;VPASTVPASTGTASTGTASTGTAAAAPLPRAGLGLRLRIAARKLSGGTSGEPEPRWRAVLRIGFGLLWVIDGLLQAQPAMVGLATQVIKPGSAGSPAWVRSIVDWGAASWTFHPVQAAAAAVWIQLGIGVWMLAVRRGRWSQAAALAGVAWGLVVWVFGEAFGNVFAPGLSFLTGAPGAALLYVVAGALIALPARAWASARLGRWLLAGSGVFLVGMAVLQAWPGRGFWSGNSPLADMSGEMSGTPQPRPLASLVESFGRIVAAHGFAVNLVTVIVLAAAGLALLSARPRLVRAALLATVALCAVDWVLVQDTGVFGGLGTDPNSMIPVALLIIAACLAWTANCAAPVPADTTFPDYGSVPAGAAVAGETASGGAPARPRRRTWRRRLATALLTVDGRSVAAAGALGITLLGAFPLAAAAADRSADPLIARALNGPVTPENFPAKPFELTTADGRTVSLASLRGKTVLLTFLDPVCTSDCPLIAQQFRTANELLGARSKQVELVAIAANPAYYSAGALRAFDRQEGLDQVPNWAFLTGSLPQLRKAWHDYFFSATLVPAGGMVLHSDVAYVIDSRGQVRYELNLDPGPANSATQASFASELAAAAEAVMKS
;
A
#
# COMPACT_ATOMS: atom_id res chain seq x y z
N VAL A 1 -19.66 52.95 17.82
CA VAL A 1 -19.74 54.09 18.70
C VAL A 1 -21.03 54.05 19.48
N PRO A 2 -21.12 54.35 20.77
CA PRO A 2 -20.13 54.49 21.85
C PRO A 2 -20.41 53.58 23.06
N ALA A 3 -19.51 53.30 23.88
CA ALA A 3 -19.06 53.73 25.20
C ALA A 3 -20.13 54.11 26.26
N SER A 4 -20.02 53.53 27.45
CA SER A 4 -20.22 54.13 28.77
C SER A 4 -20.04 53.06 29.88
N THR A 5 -18.98 53.13 30.66
CA THR A 5 -18.73 53.81 31.94
C THR A 5 -19.25 53.06 33.19
N VAL A 6 -18.29 52.84 34.08
CA VAL A 6 -18.23 52.39 35.48
C VAL A 6 -19.13 53.30 36.40
N PRO A 7 -19.59 52.89 37.63
CA PRO A 7 -18.71 53.21 38.74
C PRO A 7 -18.65 52.23 39.93
N ALA A 8 -17.60 52.46 40.73
CA ALA A 8 -17.27 51.84 41.98
C ALA A 8 -18.17 52.27 43.15
N SER A 9 -18.24 51.44 44.20
CA SER A 9 -18.58 51.91 45.55
C SER A 9 -17.80 51.17 46.63
N THR A 10 -17.16 51.93 47.44
CA THR A 10 -16.39 51.74 48.66
C THR A 10 -17.27 51.28 49.83
N GLY A 11 -16.71 50.48 50.72
CA GLY A 11 -17.31 50.17 52.04
C GLY A 11 -16.26 49.64 53.00
N THR A 12 -16.07 50.43 54.05
CA THR A 12 -15.03 50.45 55.08
C THR A 12 -15.16 49.40 56.18
N ALA A 13 -14.02 48.94 56.66
CA ALA A 13 -13.51 48.57 57.97
C ALA A 13 -14.41 48.13 59.11
N SER A 14 -14.02 47.04 59.76
CA SER A 14 -14.04 46.99 61.25
C SER A 14 -13.04 45.97 61.78
N THR A 15 -12.27 46.37 62.72
CA THR A 15 -11.20 45.75 63.49
C THR A 15 -11.73 44.73 64.50
N GLY A 16 -11.02 43.64 64.69
CA GLY A 16 -11.20 42.68 65.78
C GLY A 16 -9.91 41.93 66.06
N THR A 17 -9.16 42.37 67.05
CA THR A 17 -7.97 41.73 67.63
C THR A 17 -8.33 40.55 68.51
N ALA A 18 -7.72 39.38 68.32
CA ALA A 18 -7.47 38.44 69.41
C ALA A 18 -6.25 37.57 69.08
N SER A 19 -5.31 37.58 70.02
CA SER A 19 -4.00 36.92 70.03
C SER A 19 -4.09 35.47 70.40
N THR A 20 -2.91 34.81 70.10
CA THR A 20 -2.24 33.72 70.77
C THR A 20 -2.29 32.36 70.08
N GLY A 21 -1.09 31.83 69.89
CA GLY A 21 -0.86 30.42 69.76
C GLY A 21 0.07 30.01 68.57
N THR A 22 1.36 30.32 68.66
CA THR A 22 2.40 29.76 67.79
C THR A 22 2.52 28.28 68.04
N ALA A 23 2.09 27.46 67.10
CA ALA A 23 2.56 26.08 66.93
C ALA A 23 3.27 25.98 65.55
N ALA A 24 4.57 25.86 65.59
CA ALA A 24 5.42 25.67 64.42
C ALA A 24 5.07 24.35 63.73
N ALA A 25 4.37 24.43 62.62
CA ALA A 25 4.16 23.28 61.72
C ALA A 25 5.44 23.03 60.92
N ALA A 26 6.04 21.86 61.12
CA ALA A 26 7.19 21.38 60.36
C ALA A 26 6.88 21.37 58.86
N PRO A 27 7.81 21.76 57.98
CA PRO A 27 7.56 21.74 56.52
C PRO A 27 7.47 20.30 56.03
N LEU A 28 6.30 19.94 55.49
CA LEU A 28 6.11 18.70 54.75
C LEU A 28 7.12 18.63 53.59
N PRO A 29 7.83 17.51 53.41
CA PRO A 29 8.77 17.38 52.30
C PRO A 29 8.05 17.57 50.98
N ARG A 30 8.46 18.54 50.18
CA ARG A 30 8.02 18.74 48.80
C ARG A 30 8.38 17.48 48.03
N ALA A 31 7.45 16.53 47.92
CA ALA A 31 7.58 15.42 47.00
C ALA A 31 7.77 15.99 45.60
N GLY A 32 8.97 15.81 45.06
CA GLY A 32 9.37 16.42 43.80
C GLY A 32 8.39 16.04 42.68
N LEU A 33 8.21 16.94 41.74
CA LEU A 33 7.32 16.81 40.54
C LEU A 33 7.43 15.42 39.91
N GLY A 34 8.63 14.82 39.94
CA GLY A 34 8.91 13.46 39.46
C GLY A 34 8.21 12.34 40.23
N LEU A 35 7.93 12.51 41.54
CA LEU A 35 7.20 11.51 42.33
C LEU A 35 5.69 11.62 42.08
N ARG A 36 5.17 12.85 41.94
CA ARG A 36 3.75 13.09 41.57
C ARG A 36 3.47 12.59 40.14
N LEU A 37 4.36 12.81 39.20
CA LEU A 37 4.28 12.28 37.85
C LEU A 37 4.37 10.74 37.84
N ARG A 38 5.22 10.12 38.67
CA ARG A 38 5.30 8.67 38.82
C ARG A 38 4.05 8.05 39.44
N ILE A 39 3.42 8.71 40.41
CA ILE A 39 2.17 8.25 41.05
C ILE A 39 0.97 8.44 40.09
N ALA A 40 0.88 9.56 39.39
CA ALA A 40 -0.10 9.79 38.34
C ALA A 40 0.11 8.80 37.19
N ALA A 41 1.36 8.57 36.79
CA ALA A 41 1.76 7.60 35.80
C ALA A 41 1.38 6.15 36.19
N ARG A 42 1.46 5.79 37.46
CA ARG A 42 1.06 4.46 37.98
C ARG A 42 -0.47 4.32 38.08
N LYS A 43 -1.20 5.37 38.39
CA LYS A 43 -2.69 5.39 38.39
C LYS A 43 -3.28 5.33 36.98
N LEU A 44 -2.65 5.97 35.99
CA LEU A 44 -3.04 5.89 34.58
C LEU A 44 -2.68 4.54 33.92
N SER A 45 -1.73 3.75 34.50
CA SER A 45 -1.41 2.43 33.99
C SER A 45 -2.48 1.37 34.25
N GLY A 46 -3.62 1.74 34.87
CA GLY A 46 -4.71 0.87 35.23
C GLY A 46 -4.17 -0.51 35.63
N GLY A 47 -4.12 -0.86 36.89
CA GLY A 47 -3.60 -2.11 37.36
C GLY A 47 -4.17 -3.29 36.57
N THR A 48 -3.48 -3.67 35.53
CA THR A 48 -3.77 -4.90 34.82
C THR A 48 -2.88 -5.96 35.43
N SER A 49 -3.50 -7.01 35.91
CA SER A 49 -2.97 -8.29 36.29
C SER A 49 -1.63 -8.57 35.63
N GLY A 50 -0.62 -8.97 36.40
CA GLY A 50 0.75 -9.23 35.94
C GLY A 50 0.94 -10.43 35.01
N GLU A 51 -0.07 -10.82 34.27
CA GLU A 51 0.05 -11.91 33.31
C GLU A 51 1.05 -11.60 32.19
N PRO A 52 2.00 -12.49 31.94
CA PRO A 52 2.98 -12.33 30.89
C PRO A 52 2.31 -12.30 29.51
N GLU A 53 2.82 -11.47 28.58
CA GLU A 53 2.36 -11.49 27.19
C GLU A 53 2.61 -12.89 26.58
N PRO A 54 1.57 -13.57 26.03
CA PRO A 54 1.77 -14.88 25.44
C PRO A 54 2.61 -14.80 24.16
N ARG A 55 3.39 -15.86 23.89
CA ARG A 55 4.33 -15.90 22.75
C ARG A 55 3.64 -15.62 21.41
N TRP A 56 2.46 -16.18 21.19
CA TRP A 56 1.72 -16.00 19.94
C TRP A 56 1.37 -14.51 19.67
N ARG A 57 0.94 -13.80 20.73
CA ARG A 57 0.63 -12.38 20.63
C ARG A 57 1.90 -11.54 20.42
N ALA A 58 3.00 -11.90 21.09
CA ALA A 58 4.29 -11.23 20.91
C ALA A 58 4.80 -11.39 19.47
N VAL A 59 4.65 -12.58 18.86
CA VAL A 59 5.01 -12.83 17.45
C VAL A 59 4.20 -11.92 16.53
N LEU A 60 2.88 -11.86 16.71
CA LEU A 60 2.04 -10.95 15.89
C LEU A 60 2.42 -9.49 16.11
N ARG A 61 2.53 -9.04 17.35
CA ARG A 61 2.82 -7.64 17.66
C ARG A 61 4.19 -7.20 17.14
N ILE A 62 5.20 -8.04 17.28
CA ILE A 62 6.55 -7.73 16.78
C ILE A 62 6.59 -7.86 15.27
N GLY A 63 6.07 -8.96 14.70
CA GLY A 63 6.07 -9.21 13.27
C GLY A 63 5.32 -8.11 12.50
N PHE A 64 4.08 -7.85 12.86
CA PHE A 64 3.29 -6.80 12.19
C PHE A 64 3.77 -5.39 12.54
N GLY A 65 4.34 -5.17 13.73
CA GLY A 65 5.00 -3.90 14.04
C GLY A 65 6.20 -3.63 13.15
N LEU A 66 7.01 -4.65 12.84
CA LEU A 66 8.13 -4.55 11.89
C LEU A 66 7.62 -4.38 10.45
N LEU A 67 6.59 -5.11 10.06
CA LEU A 67 5.97 -4.95 8.75
C LEU A 67 5.47 -3.52 8.53
N TRP A 68 4.71 -2.94 9.47
CA TRP A 68 4.28 -1.53 9.39
C TRP A 68 5.45 -0.55 9.28
N VAL A 69 6.60 -0.83 9.93
CA VAL A 69 7.80 0.01 9.76
C VAL A 69 8.38 -0.15 8.36
N ILE A 70 8.46 -1.37 7.84
CA ILE A 70 8.95 -1.64 6.48
C ILE A 70 8.03 -0.96 5.45
N ASP A 71 6.71 -1.12 5.59
CA ASP A 71 5.72 -0.50 4.71
C ASP A 71 5.86 1.02 4.71
N GLY A 72 6.00 1.63 5.90
CA GLY A 72 6.24 3.07 6.02
C GLY A 72 7.54 3.53 5.35
N LEU A 73 8.60 2.72 5.39
CA LEU A 73 9.85 3.02 4.67
C LEU A 73 9.67 2.86 3.15
N LEU A 74 8.94 1.84 2.70
CA LEU A 74 8.61 1.66 1.29
C LEU A 74 7.72 2.79 0.77
N GLN A 75 6.78 3.28 1.56
CA GLN A 75 5.95 4.45 1.22
C GLN A 75 6.76 5.76 1.13
N ALA A 76 7.99 5.81 1.65
CA ALA A 76 8.85 6.99 1.54
C ALA A 76 9.58 7.12 0.18
N GLN A 77 9.36 6.20 -0.76
CA GLN A 77 9.93 6.27 -2.11
C GLN A 77 9.36 7.48 -2.89
N PRO A 78 10.18 8.22 -3.64
CA PRO A 78 9.70 9.36 -4.43
C PRO A 78 8.57 9.01 -5.41
N ALA A 79 8.58 7.81 -5.98
CA ALA A 79 7.57 7.33 -6.90
C ALA A 79 6.18 7.14 -6.27
N MET A 80 6.08 7.09 -4.92
CA MET A 80 4.78 6.93 -4.21
C MET A 80 3.82 8.11 -4.41
N VAL A 81 4.27 9.25 -4.83
CA VAL A 81 3.38 10.36 -5.22
C VAL A 81 2.46 9.95 -6.38
N GLY A 82 2.93 9.09 -7.28
CA GLY A 82 2.16 8.51 -8.39
C GLY A 82 1.33 7.26 -8.04
N LEU A 83 1.28 6.83 -6.79
CA LEU A 83 0.65 5.57 -6.36
C LEU A 83 -0.78 5.38 -6.87
N ALA A 84 -1.59 6.44 -6.84
CA ALA A 84 -2.99 6.38 -7.25
C ALA A 84 -3.14 6.02 -8.74
N THR A 85 -2.32 6.60 -9.60
CA THR A 85 -2.40 6.43 -11.06
C THR A 85 -1.62 5.22 -11.54
N GLN A 86 -0.49 4.90 -10.91
CA GLN A 86 0.41 3.84 -11.37
C GLN A 86 0.07 2.46 -10.78
N VAL A 87 -0.55 2.39 -9.61
CA VAL A 87 -0.80 1.11 -8.90
C VAL A 87 -2.27 0.92 -8.56
N ILE A 88 -2.90 1.90 -7.88
CA ILE A 88 -4.25 1.71 -7.32
C ILE A 88 -5.30 1.57 -8.42
N LYS A 89 -5.35 2.50 -9.36
CA LYS A 89 -6.34 2.46 -10.46
C LYS A 89 -6.12 1.26 -11.38
N PRO A 90 -4.91 1.01 -11.91
CA PRO A 90 -4.65 -0.19 -12.72
C PRO A 90 -4.97 -1.49 -11.97
N GLY A 91 -4.57 -1.59 -10.70
CA GLY A 91 -4.84 -2.76 -9.86
C GLY A 91 -6.33 -3.04 -9.65
N SER A 92 -7.21 -2.02 -9.74
CA SER A 92 -8.67 -2.19 -9.64
C SER A 92 -9.37 -2.47 -10.97
N ALA A 93 -8.69 -2.37 -12.11
CA ALA A 93 -9.30 -2.41 -13.46
C ALA A 93 -10.13 -3.67 -13.72
N GLY A 94 -9.68 -4.83 -13.22
CA GLY A 94 -10.41 -6.10 -13.31
C GLY A 94 -11.62 -6.24 -12.39
N SER A 95 -11.86 -5.27 -11.50
CA SER A 95 -12.94 -5.34 -10.51
C SER A 95 -14.27 -4.82 -11.08
N PRO A 96 -15.44 -5.20 -10.49
CA PRO A 96 -16.74 -4.67 -10.86
C PRO A 96 -16.82 -3.14 -10.74
N ALA A 97 -17.69 -2.50 -11.52
CA ALA A 97 -17.82 -1.04 -11.59
C ALA A 97 -18.02 -0.36 -10.22
N TRP A 98 -18.81 -0.96 -9.32
CA TRP A 98 -19.02 -0.41 -7.98
C TRP A 98 -17.74 -0.42 -7.11
N VAL A 99 -16.88 -1.44 -7.26
CA VAL A 99 -15.56 -1.48 -6.60
C VAL A 99 -14.67 -0.37 -7.13
N ARG A 100 -14.57 -0.26 -8.46
CA ARG A 100 -13.79 0.80 -9.09
C ARG A 100 -14.23 2.19 -8.65
N SER A 101 -15.54 2.46 -8.59
CA SER A 101 -16.07 3.75 -8.11
C SER A 101 -15.63 4.07 -6.68
N ILE A 102 -15.59 3.08 -5.78
CA ILE A 102 -15.11 3.27 -4.40
C ILE A 102 -13.60 3.55 -4.41
N VAL A 103 -12.83 2.79 -5.16
CA VAL A 103 -11.38 2.96 -5.30
C VAL A 103 -11.04 4.31 -5.90
N ASP A 104 -11.72 4.73 -6.97
CA ASP A 104 -11.53 6.02 -7.62
C ASP A 104 -11.84 7.18 -6.68
N TRP A 105 -12.89 7.05 -5.86
CA TRP A 105 -13.21 8.04 -4.85
C TRP A 105 -12.08 8.20 -3.81
N GLY A 106 -11.50 7.08 -3.35
CA GLY A 106 -10.35 7.09 -2.45
C GLY A 106 -9.07 7.62 -3.12
N ALA A 107 -8.81 7.18 -4.34
CA ALA A 107 -7.68 7.61 -5.13
C ALA A 107 -7.71 9.11 -5.46
N ALA A 108 -8.90 9.72 -5.57
CA ALA A 108 -9.04 11.16 -5.79
C ALA A 108 -8.34 11.99 -4.70
N SER A 109 -8.39 11.55 -3.43
CA SER A 109 -7.69 12.23 -2.33
C SER A 109 -6.18 12.26 -2.54
N TRP A 110 -5.63 11.18 -3.11
CA TRP A 110 -4.20 11.10 -3.43
C TRP A 110 -3.85 11.95 -4.65
N THR A 111 -4.70 11.93 -5.66
CA THR A 111 -4.49 12.64 -6.92
C THR A 111 -4.47 14.17 -6.74
N PHE A 112 -5.30 14.71 -5.84
CA PHE A 112 -5.35 16.15 -5.59
C PHE A 112 -4.15 16.67 -4.80
N HIS A 113 -3.67 15.91 -3.83
CA HIS A 113 -2.55 16.31 -2.96
C HIS A 113 -1.55 15.16 -2.76
N PRO A 114 -0.88 14.71 -3.84
CA PRO A 114 -0.13 13.46 -3.83
C PRO A 114 1.07 13.45 -2.87
N VAL A 115 1.77 14.59 -2.72
CA VAL A 115 2.90 14.69 -1.79
C VAL A 115 2.43 14.60 -0.33
N GLN A 116 1.34 15.31 0.00
CA GLN A 116 0.76 15.27 1.34
C GLN A 116 0.20 13.90 1.66
N ALA A 117 -0.47 13.25 0.70
CA ALA A 117 -1.02 11.91 0.87
C ALA A 117 0.09 10.86 1.07
N ALA A 118 1.15 10.91 0.25
CA ALA A 118 2.30 10.02 0.40
C ALA A 118 3.00 10.23 1.74
N ALA A 119 3.28 11.48 2.12
CA ALA A 119 3.88 11.80 3.42
C ALA A 119 2.99 11.35 4.60
N ALA A 120 1.66 11.52 4.49
CA ALA A 120 0.72 11.04 5.50
C ALA A 120 0.78 9.53 5.67
N ALA A 121 0.80 8.76 4.58
CA ALA A 121 0.91 7.31 4.61
C ALA A 121 2.20 6.85 5.32
N VAL A 122 3.34 7.48 5.01
CA VAL A 122 4.63 7.21 5.69
C VAL A 122 4.50 7.39 7.20
N TRP A 123 4.01 8.53 7.66
CA TRP A 123 3.91 8.84 9.09
C TRP A 123 2.89 7.98 9.83
N ILE A 124 1.76 7.64 9.19
CA ILE A 124 0.76 6.74 9.76
C ILE A 124 1.36 5.35 9.96
N GLN A 125 1.98 4.77 8.94
CA GLN A 125 2.52 3.42 8.99
C GLN A 125 3.70 3.30 9.94
N LEU A 126 4.68 4.21 9.87
CA LEU A 126 5.79 4.27 10.83
C LEU A 126 5.29 4.47 12.26
N GLY A 127 4.32 5.37 12.45
CA GLY A 127 3.72 5.64 13.76
C GLY A 127 3.07 4.39 14.35
N ILE A 128 2.26 3.68 13.58
CA ILE A 128 1.62 2.41 14.00
C ILE A 128 2.68 1.37 14.35
N GLY A 129 3.66 1.15 13.46
CA GLY A 129 4.70 0.15 13.64
C GLY A 129 5.55 0.39 14.90
N VAL A 130 6.09 1.60 15.05
CA VAL A 130 6.87 1.99 16.23
C VAL A 130 6.04 1.89 17.51
N TRP A 131 4.78 2.31 17.46
CA TRP A 131 3.87 2.21 18.60
C TRP A 131 3.62 0.76 19.01
N MET A 132 3.32 -0.14 18.07
CA MET A 132 3.16 -1.56 18.34
C MET A 132 4.41 -2.20 18.95
N LEU A 133 5.60 -1.84 18.45
CA LEU A 133 6.87 -2.37 18.95
C LEU A 133 7.19 -1.88 20.37
N ALA A 134 6.92 -0.61 20.66
CA ALA A 134 7.26 0.03 21.92
C ALA A 134 6.31 -0.37 23.07
N VAL A 135 5.02 -0.61 22.80
CA VAL A 135 4.01 -0.81 23.84
C VAL A 135 3.51 -2.25 23.85
N ARG A 136 3.92 -3.00 24.85
CA ARG A 136 3.64 -4.45 24.95
C ARG A 136 2.25 -4.78 25.49
N ARG A 137 1.66 -3.95 26.37
CA ARG A 137 0.45 -4.28 27.15
C ARG A 137 -0.39 -3.05 27.44
N GLY A 138 -1.62 -3.31 27.92
CA GLY A 138 -2.56 -2.30 28.37
C GLY A 138 -3.29 -1.61 27.22
N ARG A 139 -4.08 -0.59 27.59
CA ARG A 139 -4.96 0.15 26.67
C ARG A 139 -4.20 0.75 25.47
N TRP A 140 -2.99 1.19 25.69
CA TRP A 140 -2.17 1.79 24.63
C TRP A 140 -1.69 0.77 23.59
N SER A 141 -1.41 -0.48 24.00
CA SER A 141 -1.13 -1.55 23.05
C SER A 141 -2.36 -1.95 22.23
N GLN A 142 -3.54 -1.91 22.86
CA GLN A 142 -4.82 -2.11 22.15
C GLN A 142 -5.09 -0.96 21.17
N ALA A 143 -4.84 0.28 21.59
CA ALA A 143 -5.02 1.45 20.73
C ALA A 143 -4.08 1.41 19.50
N ALA A 144 -2.81 1.02 19.68
CA ALA A 144 -1.88 0.84 18.56
C ALA A 144 -2.38 -0.23 17.56
N ALA A 145 -2.88 -1.35 18.10
CA ALA A 145 -3.43 -2.42 17.28
C ALA A 145 -4.71 -1.99 16.54
N LEU A 146 -5.60 -1.24 17.19
CA LEU A 146 -6.81 -0.69 16.56
C LEU A 146 -6.49 0.39 15.53
N ALA A 147 -5.44 1.19 15.73
CA ALA A 147 -4.96 2.10 14.70
C ALA A 147 -4.48 1.33 13.45
N GLY A 148 -3.77 0.20 13.66
CA GLY A 148 -3.40 -0.70 12.57
C GLY A 148 -4.61 -1.34 11.88
N VAL A 149 -5.65 -1.72 12.61
CA VAL A 149 -6.91 -2.19 12.03
C VAL A 149 -7.57 -1.11 11.18
N ALA A 150 -7.69 0.11 11.69
CA ALA A 150 -8.33 1.20 10.98
C ALA A 150 -7.59 1.55 9.69
N TRP A 151 -6.27 1.70 9.75
CA TRP A 151 -5.46 1.99 8.57
C TRP A 151 -5.42 0.82 7.59
N GLY A 152 -5.29 -0.41 8.09
CA GLY A 152 -5.34 -1.62 7.26
C GLY A 152 -6.66 -1.75 6.48
N LEU A 153 -7.81 -1.36 7.09
CA LEU A 153 -9.09 -1.31 6.38
C LEU A 153 -9.10 -0.23 5.29
N VAL A 154 -8.51 0.93 5.54
CA VAL A 154 -8.37 1.98 4.51
C VAL A 154 -7.55 1.47 3.33
N VAL A 155 -6.39 0.86 3.60
CA VAL A 155 -5.54 0.29 2.55
C VAL A 155 -6.24 -0.86 1.82
N TRP A 156 -6.92 -1.76 2.54
CA TRP A 156 -7.61 -2.89 1.92
C TRP A 156 -8.73 -2.45 0.97
N VAL A 157 -9.52 -1.44 1.37
CA VAL A 157 -10.65 -0.95 0.56
C VAL A 157 -10.15 -0.11 -0.62
N PHE A 158 -9.31 0.88 -0.36
CA PHE A 158 -8.94 1.90 -1.34
C PHE A 158 -7.64 1.59 -2.07
N GLY A 159 -6.67 0.95 -1.42
CA GLY A 159 -5.37 0.61 -1.99
C GLY A 159 -5.36 -0.72 -2.72
N GLU A 160 -6.01 -1.74 -2.15
CA GLU A 160 -6.03 -3.11 -2.68
C GLU A 160 -7.36 -3.50 -3.35
N ALA A 161 -8.28 -2.56 -3.57
CA ALA A 161 -9.59 -2.83 -4.17
C ALA A 161 -10.30 -4.06 -3.53
N PHE A 162 -10.38 -4.08 -2.19
CA PHE A 162 -10.87 -5.22 -1.40
C PHE A 162 -10.01 -6.49 -1.57
N GLY A 163 -8.68 -6.34 -1.73
CA GLY A 163 -7.78 -7.45 -1.98
C GLY A 163 -8.07 -8.17 -3.30
N ASN A 164 -8.64 -7.48 -4.26
CA ASN A 164 -9.04 -8.00 -5.56
C ASN A 164 -10.00 -9.22 -5.50
N VAL A 165 -10.74 -9.40 -4.38
CA VAL A 165 -11.63 -10.56 -4.18
C VAL A 165 -12.69 -10.66 -5.29
N PHE A 166 -13.06 -9.54 -5.88
CA PHE A 166 -14.06 -9.46 -6.94
C PHE A 166 -13.45 -9.50 -8.36
N ALA A 167 -12.13 -9.50 -8.49
CA ALA A 167 -11.43 -9.58 -9.78
C ALA A 167 -11.28 -11.05 -10.25
N PRO A 168 -11.23 -11.30 -11.56
CA PRO A 168 -10.82 -12.61 -12.08
C PRO A 168 -9.36 -12.91 -11.75
N GLY A 169 -8.98 -14.19 -11.73
CA GLY A 169 -7.58 -14.59 -11.49
C GLY A 169 -7.11 -14.54 -10.04
N LEU A 170 -7.98 -14.24 -9.08
CA LEU A 170 -7.64 -14.26 -7.66
C LEU A 170 -7.31 -15.67 -7.16
N SER A 171 -6.17 -15.81 -6.49
CA SER A 171 -5.75 -17.07 -5.84
C SER A 171 -4.93 -16.79 -4.58
N PHE A 172 -4.61 -17.85 -3.85
CA PHE A 172 -3.67 -17.76 -2.73
C PHE A 172 -2.30 -17.22 -3.21
N LEU A 173 -1.77 -17.76 -4.31
CA LEU A 173 -0.47 -17.40 -4.87
C LEU A 173 -0.42 -15.95 -5.39
N THR A 174 -1.54 -15.43 -5.89
CA THR A 174 -1.62 -14.03 -6.35
C THR A 174 -1.96 -13.03 -5.24
N GLY A 175 -1.94 -13.48 -3.97
CA GLY A 175 -2.04 -12.59 -2.81
C GLY A 175 -3.41 -12.50 -2.13
N ALA A 176 -4.39 -13.37 -2.48
CA ALA A 176 -5.70 -13.38 -1.83
C ALA A 176 -5.59 -13.61 -0.31
N PRO A 177 -6.40 -12.92 0.50
CA PRO A 177 -7.43 -11.93 0.24
C PRO A 177 -6.95 -10.48 0.32
N GLY A 178 -5.69 -10.24 0.02
CA GLY A 178 -4.99 -8.97 0.18
C GLY A 178 -4.15 -8.92 1.47
N ALA A 179 -2.97 -8.31 1.38
CA ALA A 179 -2.05 -8.19 2.50
C ALA A 179 -2.68 -7.38 3.64
N ALA A 180 -3.30 -6.24 3.32
CA ALA A 180 -3.87 -5.33 4.31
C ALA A 180 -4.99 -5.98 5.15
N LEU A 181 -5.80 -6.90 4.60
CA LEU A 181 -6.79 -7.65 5.40
C LEU A 181 -6.11 -8.55 6.45
N LEU A 182 -4.97 -9.12 6.14
CA LEU A 182 -4.20 -9.93 7.09
C LEU A 182 -3.65 -9.07 8.24
N TYR A 183 -3.25 -7.81 7.95
CA TYR A 183 -2.88 -6.83 8.97
C TYR A 183 -4.08 -6.46 9.86
N VAL A 184 -5.28 -6.33 9.28
CA VAL A 184 -6.52 -6.11 10.04
C VAL A 184 -6.78 -7.28 11.00
N VAL A 185 -6.68 -8.52 10.52
CA VAL A 185 -6.86 -9.72 11.35
C VAL A 185 -5.83 -9.76 12.48
N ALA A 186 -4.56 -9.53 12.17
CA ALA A 186 -3.49 -9.51 13.19
C ALA A 186 -3.71 -8.39 14.21
N GLY A 187 -4.06 -7.18 13.77
CA GLY A 187 -4.40 -6.06 14.63
C GLY A 187 -5.56 -6.37 15.57
N ALA A 188 -6.64 -6.97 15.05
CA ALA A 188 -7.79 -7.40 15.85
C ALA A 188 -7.38 -8.43 16.92
N LEU A 189 -6.53 -9.40 16.58
CA LEU A 189 -6.01 -10.40 17.54
C LEU A 189 -5.12 -9.76 18.59
N ILE A 190 -4.24 -8.83 18.23
CA ILE A 190 -3.38 -8.10 19.17
C ILE A 190 -4.21 -7.23 20.11
N ALA A 191 -5.32 -6.66 19.64
CA ALA A 191 -6.22 -5.81 20.42
C ALA A 191 -7.07 -6.57 21.43
N LEU A 192 -7.14 -7.91 21.38
CA LEU A 192 -7.90 -8.71 22.32
C LEU A 192 -7.53 -8.39 23.78
N PRO A 193 -8.50 -8.37 24.71
CA PRO A 193 -8.22 -8.13 26.11
C PRO A 193 -7.40 -9.27 26.72
N ALA A 194 -6.59 -8.97 27.75
CA ALA A 194 -5.68 -9.95 28.40
C ALA A 194 -6.39 -11.23 28.86
N ARG A 195 -7.63 -11.11 29.35
CA ARG A 195 -8.47 -12.26 29.75
C ARG A 195 -8.74 -13.27 28.62
N ALA A 196 -8.68 -12.82 27.37
CA ALA A 196 -8.87 -13.70 26.21
C ALA A 196 -7.58 -14.43 25.81
N TRP A 197 -6.40 -13.90 26.19
CA TRP A 197 -5.12 -14.42 25.72
C TRP A 197 -4.81 -15.85 26.21
N ALA A 198 -5.22 -16.19 27.42
CA ALA A 198 -5.02 -17.52 28.02
C ALA A 198 -6.14 -18.52 27.71
N SER A 199 -7.12 -18.13 26.88
CA SER A 199 -8.26 -18.98 26.57
C SER A 199 -7.89 -20.14 25.65
N ALA A 200 -8.05 -21.38 26.15
CA ALA A 200 -7.87 -22.58 25.32
C ALA A 200 -8.82 -22.62 24.11
N ARG A 201 -9.98 -21.97 24.21
CA ARG A 201 -10.93 -21.85 23.10
C ARG A 201 -10.34 -21.00 21.98
N LEU A 202 -9.67 -19.88 22.31
CA LEU A 202 -9.03 -19.01 21.32
C LEU A 202 -7.99 -19.76 20.49
N GLY A 203 -7.07 -20.51 21.12
CA GLY A 203 -6.06 -21.28 20.40
C GLY A 203 -6.67 -22.31 19.45
N ARG A 204 -7.76 -22.98 19.86
CA ARG A 204 -8.50 -23.91 18.97
C ARG A 204 -9.19 -23.18 17.81
N TRP A 205 -9.82 -22.03 18.06
CA TRP A 205 -10.45 -21.23 17.01
C TRP A 205 -9.45 -20.67 16.01
N LEU A 206 -8.28 -20.22 16.47
CA LEU A 206 -7.21 -19.74 15.57
C LEU A 206 -6.67 -20.87 14.71
N LEU A 207 -6.42 -22.05 15.29
CA LEU A 207 -5.95 -23.19 14.53
C LEU A 207 -7.01 -23.66 13.50
N ALA A 208 -8.27 -23.78 13.92
CA ALA A 208 -9.37 -24.16 13.03
C ALA A 208 -9.61 -23.12 11.95
N GLY A 209 -9.59 -21.83 12.29
CA GLY A 209 -9.72 -20.73 11.33
C GLY A 209 -8.61 -20.74 10.29
N SER A 210 -7.37 -20.99 10.71
CA SER A 210 -6.24 -21.16 9.77
C SER A 210 -6.44 -22.37 8.85
N GLY A 211 -6.96 -23.49 9.39
CA GLY A 211 -7.28 -24.67 8.59
C GLY A 211 -8.39 -24.41 7.57
N VAL A 212 -9.48 -23.77 7.99
CA VAL A 212 -10.59 -23.37 7.08
C VAL A 212 -10.08 -22.40 6.01
N PHE A 213 -9.23 -21.44 6.38
CA PHE A 213 -8.62 -20.50 5.45
C PHE A 213 -7.83 -21.24 4.36
N LEU A 214 -6.93 -22.15 4.73
CA LEU A 214 -6.13 -22.88 3.74
C LEU A 214 -6.98 -23.81 2.85
N VAL A 215 -8.00 -24.47 3.41
CA VAL A 215 -8.95 -25.26 2.60
C VAL A 215 -9.73 -24.37 1.65
N GLY A 216 -10.20 -23.21 2.12
CA GLY A 216 -10.87 -22.21 1.29
C GLY A 216 -9.98 -21.73 0.14
N MET A 217 -8.70 -21.46 0.42
CA MET A 217 -7.71 -21.10 -0.61
C MET A 217 -7.43 -22.26 -1.58
N ALA A 218 -7.42 -23.50 -1.12
CA ALA A 218 -7.30 -24.67 -2.00
C ALA A 218 -8.50 -24.78 -2.95
N VAL A 219 -9.73 -24.56 -2.46
CA VAL A 219 -10.95 -24.56 -3.27
C VAL A 219 -10.91 -23.42 -4.29
N LEU A 220 -10.49 -22.22 -3.87
CA LEU A 220 -10.35 -21.08 -4.75
C LEU A 220 -9.33 -21.34 -5.87
N GLN A 221 -8.18 -21.92 -5.52
CA GLN A 221 -7.12 -22.29 -6.47
C GLN A 221 -7.55 -23.40 -7.43
N ALA A 222 -8.37 -24.34 -6.95
CA ALA A 222 -8.88 -25.45 -7.75
C ALA A 222 -10.03 -25.04 -8.70
N TRP A 223 -10.61 -23.85 -8.53
CA TRP A 223 -11.79 -23.44 -9.28
C TRP A 223 -11.48 -23.30 -10.78
N PRO A 224 -12.15 -24.06 -11.67
CA PRO A 224 -11.80 -24.08 -13.10
C PRO A 224 -11.86 -22.73 -13.80
N GLY A 225 -12.83 -21.89 -13.44
CA GLY A 225 -13.03 -20.56 -14.02
C GLY A 225 -11.97 -19.52 -13.67
N ARG A 226 -10.97 -19.87 -12.83
CA ARG A 226 -9.88 -18.97 -12.45
C ARG A 226 -8.65 -19.04 -13.36
N GLY A 227 -8.60 -20.00 -14.30
CA GLY A 227 -7.56 -20.08 -15.31
C GLY A 227 -6.23 -20.72 -14.88
N PHE A 228 -6.09 -21.22 -13.64
CA PHE A 228 -4.81 -21.77 -13.13
C PHE A 228 -4.46 -23.17 -13.62
N TRP A 229 -5.36 -23.85 -14.36
CA TRP A 229 -5.14 -25.21 -14.85
C TRP A 229 -4.42 -25.27 -16.21
N SER A 230 -4.04 -24.14 -16.78
CA SER A 230 -3.35 -24.03 -18.08
C SER A 230 -1.99 -23.36 -17.92
N GLY A 231 -1.11 -23.51 -18.93
CA GLY A 231 0.17 -22.81 -18.99
C GLY A 231 -0.01 -21.28 -19.16
N ASN A 232 -1.05 -20.85 -19.89
CA ASN A 232 -1.44 -19.44 -19.99
C ASN A 232 -2.32 -19.07 -18.79
N SER A 233 -1.71 -19.01 -17.62
CA SER A 233 -2.42 -18.75 -16.37
C SER A 233 -2.05 -17.37 -15.85
N PRO A 234 -2.92 -16.75 -15.03
CA PRO A 234 -2.60 -15.48 -14.36
C PRO A 234 -1.28 -15.51 -13.58
N LEU A 235 -0.85 -16.71 -13.16
CA LEU A 235 0.43 -16.91 -12.47
C LEU A 235 1.64 -16.78 -13.43
N ALA A 236 1.52 -17.28 -14.66
CA ALA A 236 2.56 -17.13 -15.67
C ALA A 236 2.69 -15.66 -16.11
N ASP A 237 1.54 -14.99 -16.31
CA ASP A 237 1.49 -13.58 -16.68
C ASP A 237 2.12 -12.71 -15.58
N MET A 238 1.73 -12.91 -14.32
CA MET A 238 2.29 -12.20 -13.17
C MET A 238 3.80 -12.42 -13.03
N SER A 239 4.29 -13.65 -13.20
CA SER A 239 5.74 -13.92 -13.15
C SER A 239 6.49 -13.24 -14.29
N GLY A 240 5.88 -13.15 -15.47
CA GLY A 240 6.42 -12.46 -16.64
C GLY A 240 6.52 -10.94 -16.39
N GLU A 241 5.46 -10.32 -15.88
CA GLU A 241 5.43 -8.91 -15.54
C GLU A 241 6.46 -8.58 -14.44
N MET A 242 6.48 -9.36 -13.35
CA MET A 242 7.41 -9.14 -12.24
C MET A 242 8.88 -9.25 -12.69
N SER A 243 9.23 -10.26 -13.51
CA SER A 243 10.62 -10.43 -14.00
C SER A 243 11.10 -9.27 -14.87
N GLY A 244 10.18 -8.56 -15.54
CA GLY A 244 10.45 -7.37 -16.36
C GLY A 244 10.69 -6.09 -15.57
N THR A 245 10.39 -6.06 -14.28
CA THR A 245 10.57 -4.86 -13.44
C THR A 245 12.04 -4.64 -13.05
N PRO A 246 12.46 -3.39 -12.72
CA PRO A 246 13.82 -3.11 -12.27
C PRO A 246 14.16 -3.83 -10.97
N GLN A 247 15.00 -4.85 -11.04
CA GLN A 247 15.41 -5.68 -9.93
C GLN A 247 16.78 -6.33 -10.15
N PRO A 248 17.43 -6.92 -9.12
CA PRO A 248 18.68 -7.64 -9.28
C PRO A 248 18.56 -8.81 -10.27
N ARG A 249 19.47 -8.88 -11.26
CA ARG A 249 19.45 -9.91 -12.31
C ARG A 249 19.26 -11.36 -11.81
N PRO A 250 19.90 -11.82 -10.71
CA PRO A 250 19.67 -13.18 -10.22
C PRO A 250 18.22 -13.45 -9.81
N LEU A 251 17.54 -12.45 -9.22
CA LEU A 251 16.15 -12.56 -8.82
C LEU A 251 15.24 -12.56 -10.06
N ALA A 252 15.43 -11.61 -10.98
CA ALA A 252 14.70 -11.57 -12.25
C ALA A 252 14.78 -12.91 -13.00
N SER A 253 16.00 -13.49 -13.14
CA SER A 253 16.18 -14.76 -13.82
C SER A 253 15.53 -15.95 -13.10
N LEU A 254 15.43 -15.88 -11.77
CA LEU A 254 14.76 -16.91 -10.96
C LEU A 254 13.24 -16.84 -11.17
N VAL A 255 12.63 -15.65 -11.09
CA VAL A 255 11.21 -15.41 -11.32
C VAL A 255 10.83 -15.78 -12.77
N GLU A 256 11.62 -15.35 -13.76
CA GLU A 256 11.42 -15.71 -15.17
C GLU A 256 11.48 -17.22 -15.39
N SER A 257 12.46 -17.91 -14.76
CA SER A 257 12.58 -19.37 -14.87
C SER A 257 11.38 -20.08 -14.27
N PHE A 258 10.86 -19.59 -13.16
CA PHE A 258 9.62 -20.10 -12.57
C PHE A 258 8.42 -19.84 -13.49
N GLY A 259 8.28 -18.66 -14.06
CA GLY A 259 7.24 -18.35 -15.06
C GLY A 259 7.26 -19.31 -16.25
N ARG A 260 8.46 -19.66 -16.77
CA ARG A 260 8.62 -20.68 -17.83
C ARG A 260 8.17 -22.08 -17.39
N ILE A 261 8.45 -22.46 -16.14
CA ILE A 261 7.97 -23.74 -15.59
C ILE A 261 6.44 -23.73 -15.49
N VAL A 262 5.84 -22.66 -15.04
CA VAL A 262 4.36 -22.50 -14.96
C VAL A 262 3.76 -22.56 -16.36
N ALA A 263 4.33 -21.86 -17.34
CA ALA A 263 3.88 -21.89 -18.74
C ALA A 263 3.94 -23.30 -19.35
N ALA A 264 5.00 -24.06 -19.03
CA ALA A 264 5.17 -25.41 -19.55
C ALA A 264 4.34 -26.47 -18.79
N HIS A 265 4.12 -26.29 -17.49
CA HIS A 265 3.56 -27.31 -16.59
C HIS A 265 2.45 -26.77 -15.68
N GLY A 266 1.64 -25.80 -16.14
CA GLY A 266 0.61 -25.11 -15.33
C GLY A 266 -0.32 -26.04 -14.58
N PHE A 267 -0.78 -27.13 -15.24
CA PHE A 267 -1.62 -28.14 -14.58
C PHE A 267 -0.91 -28.77 -13.36
N ALA A 268 0.34 -29.19 -13.50
CA ALA A 268 1.06 -29.87 -12.42
C ALA A 268 1.37 -28.89 -11.27
N VAL A 269 1.79 -27.67 -11.58
CA VAL A 269 2.05 -26.62 -10.57
C VAL A 269 0.78 -26.31 -9.77
N ASN A 270 -0.34 -26.12 -10.47
CA ASN A 270 -1.62 -25.86 -9.82
C ASN A 270 -2.09 -27.03 -8.95
N LEU A 271 -1.98 -28.26 -9.47
CA LEU A 271 -2.37 -29.49 -8.74
C LEU A 271 -1.56 -29.64 -7.45
N VAL A 272 -0.24 -29.46 -7.50
CA VAL A 272 0.62 -29.51 -6.31
C VAL A 272 0.21 -28.44 -5.30
N THR A 273 -0.04 -27.22 -5.75
CA THR A 273 -0.48 -26.13 -4.89
C THR A 273 -1.80 -26.44 -4.20
N VAL A 274 -2.80 -26.93 -4.94
CA VAL A 274 -4.12 -27.33 -4.38
C VAL A 274 -3.95 -28.43 -3.36
N ILE A 275 -3.16 -29.46 -3.64
CA ILE A 275 -2.91 -30.59 -2.72
C ILE A 275 -2.23 -30.09 -1.45
N VAL A 276 -1.19 -29.26 -1.55
CA VAL A 276 -0.45 -28.74 -0.39
C VAL A 276 -1.37 -27.88 0.48
N LEU A 277 -2.14 -26.96 -0.09
CA LEU A 277 -3.07 -26.12 0.65
C LEU A 277 -4.18 -26.94 1.33
N ALA A 278 -4.80 -27.88 0.62
CA ALA A 278 -5.84 -28.72 1.16
C ALA A 278 -5.31 -29.64 2.28
N ALA A 279 -4.17 -30.31 2.06
CA ALA A 279 -3.56 -31.19 3.04
C ALA A 279 -3.13 -30.42 4.29
N ALA A 280 -2.50 -29.26 4.14
CA ALA A 280 -2.12 -28.43 5.27
C ALA A 280 -3.35 -27.93 6.05
N GLY A 281 -4.39 -27.47 5.36
CA GLY A 281 -5.63 -27.03 5.99
C GLY A 281 -6.33 -28.15 6.77
N LEU A 282 -6.49 -29.32 6.18
CA LEU A 282 -7.07 -30.51 6.85
C LEU A 282 -6.20 -30.98 8.03
N ALA A 283 -4.88 -30.90 7.90
CA ALA A 283 -3.97 -31.25 8.98
C ALA A 283 -4.10 -30.30 10.17
N LEU A 284 -4.27 -28.99 9.95
CA LEU A 284 -4.57 -28.02 11.02
C LEU A 284 -5.93 -28.30 11.67
N LEU A 285 -6.97 -28.61 10.88
CA LEU A 285 -8.30 -28.95 11.38
C LEU A 285 -8.31 -30.22 12.23
N SER A 286 -7.42 -31.18 11.93
CA SER A 286 -7.31 -32.42 12.68
C SER A 286 -6.85 -32.22 14.14
N ALA A 287 -6.20 -31.09 14.45
CA ALA A 287 -5.59 -30.76 15.73
C ALA A 287 -4.64 -31.86 16.29
N ARG A 288 -4.11 -32.74 15.43
CA ARG A 288 -3.13 -33.76 15.79
C ARG A 288 -1.72 -33.18 15.80
N PRO A 289 -0.94 -33.26 16.91
CA PRO A 289 0.32 -32.54 17.05
C PRO A 289 1.36 -32.77 15.94
N ARG A 290 1.46 -33.99 15.44
CA ARG A 290 2.38 -34.31 14.33
C ARG A 290 1.94 -33.68 13.01
N LEU A 291 0.64 -33.76 12.71
CA LEU A 291 0.06 -33.18 11.49
C LEU A 291 0.08 -31.66 11.52
N VAL A 292 -0.21 -31.05 12.67
CA VAL A 292 -0.12 -29.58 12.84
C VAL A 292 1.31 -29.07 12.60
N ARG A 293 2.33 -29.79 13.10
CA ARG A 293 3.73 -29.41 12.84
C ARG A 293 4.09 -29.56 11.35
N ALA A 294 3.67 -30.66 10.72
CA ALA A 294 3.90 -30.87 9.29
C ALA A 294 3.19 -29.79 8.46
N ALA A 295 1.94 -29.45 8.77
CA ALA A 295 1.18 -28.39 8.13
C ALA A 295 1.84 -27.02 8.29
N LEU A 296 2.32 -26.69 9.50
CA LEU A 296 3.04 -25.45 9.75
C LEU A 296 4.28 -25.34 8.87
N LEU A 297 5.11 -26.38 8.82
CA LEU A 297 6.33 -26.39 8.01
C LEU A 297 6.02 -26.30 6.51
N ALA A 298 5.04 -27.08 6.04
CA ALA A 298 4.62 -27.05 4.63
C ALA A 298 4.07 -25.67 4.23
N THR A 299 3.26 -25.04 5.07
CA THR A 299 2.68 -23.73 4.78
C THR A 299 3.75 -22.63 4.82
N VAL A 300 4.65 -22.65 5.80
CA VAL A 300 5.76 -21.67 5.86
C VAL A 300 6.70 -21.84 4.66
N ALA A 301 7.00 -23.08 4.26
CA ALA A 301 7.80 -23.33 3.06
C ALA A 301 7.10 -22.86 1.79
N LEU A 302 5.78 -23.13 1.64
CA LEU A 302 5.00 -22.63 0.52
C LEU A 302 5.00 -21.09 0.49
N CYS A 303 4.74 -20.44 1.63
CA CYS A 303 4.79 -18.98 1.73
C CYS A 303 6.17 -18.42 1.34
N ALA A 304 7.26 -19.06 1.76
CA ALA A 304 8.61 -18.60 1.42
C ALA A 304 8.91 -18.75 -0.08
N VAL A 305 8.52 -19.88 -0.67
CA VAL A 305 8.67 -20.12 -2.11
C VAL A 305 7.84 -19.16 -2.93
N ASP A 306 6.58 -19.00 -2.58
CA ASP A 306 5.66 -18.09 -3.26
C ASP A 306 6.11 -16.62 -3.13
N TRP A 307 6.53 -16.21 -1.94
CA TRP A 307 7.02 -14.86 -1.68
C TRP A 307 8.19 -14.46 -2.59
N VAL A 308 9.10 -15.41 -2.87
CA VAL A 308 10.27 -15.16 -3.74
C VAL A 308 9.93 -15.33 -5.23
N LEU A 309 9.18 -16.39 -5.59
CA LEU A 309 9.02 -16.78 -6.99
C LEU A 309 7.80 -16.15 -7.68
N VAL A 310 6.77 -15.81 -6.91
CA VAL A 310 5.51 -15.25 -7.44
C VAL A 310 5.36 -13.79 -7.06
N GLN A 311 5.58 -13.47 -5.78
CA GLN A 311 5.37 -12.11 -5.26
C GLN A 311 6.63 -11.23 -5.32
N ASP A 312 7.74 -11.76 -5.86
CA ASP A 312 9.00 -11.04 -6.07
C ASP A 312 9.45 -10.24 -4.83
N THR A 313 9.28 -10.89 -3.67
CA THR A 313 9.51 -10.34 -2.33
C THR A 313 8.62 -9.14 -1.94
N GLY A 314 7.78 -8.64 -2.83
CA GLY A 314 6.94 -7.46 -2.62
C GLY A 314 7.69 -6.13 -2.60
N VAL A 315 9.03 -6.18 -2.72
CA VAL A 315 9.90 -4.99 -2.64
C VAL A 315 10.46 -4.60 -4.00
N PHE A 316 10.74 -5.59 -4.84
CA PHE A 316 11.42 -5.40 -6.12
C PHE A 316 10.49 -5.44 -7.33
N GLY A 317 9.34 -6.08 -7.23
CA GLY A 317 8.39 -6.26 -8.33
C GLY A 317 7.60 -5.00 -8.71
N GLY A 318 8.25 -3.92 -9.08
CA GLY A 318 7.61 -2.64 -9.41
C GLY A 318 7.66 -1.64 -8.25
N LEU A 319 6.61 -0.84 -8.05
CA LEU A 319 6.50 0.08 -6.91
C LEU A 319 6.04 -0.70 -5.67
N GLY A 320 7.01 -1.26 -4.93
CA GLY A 320 6.75 -2.03 -3.72
C GLY A 320 6.12 -1.17 -2.61
N THR A 321 4.94 -1.54 -2.15
CA THR A 321 4.20 -0.86 -1.07
C THR A 321 4.31 -1.56 0.26
N ASP A 322 4.49 -2.88 0.23
CA ASP A 322 4.61 -3.79 1.38
C ASP A 322 5.25 -5.12 0.93
N PRO A 323 5.71 -5.99 1.86
CA PRO A 323 6.26 -7.30 1.54
C PRO A 323 5.24 -8.35 1.06
N ASN A 324 4.08 -7.94 0.59
CA ASN A 324 2.97 -8.78 0.13
C ASN A 324 2.39 -9.73 1.20
N SER A 325 1.47 -10.61 0.79
CA SER A 325 0.60 -11.38 1.69
C SER A 325 1.27 -12.58 2.37
N MET A 326 2.34 -13.14 1.80
CA MET A 326 2.89 -14.43 2.28
C MET A 326 3.56 -14.33 3.65
N ILE A 327 4.26 -13.24 3.95
CA ILE A 327 4.83 -13.02 5.28
C ILE A 327 3.72 -12.86 6.34
N PRO A 328 2.70 -12.00 6.14
CA PRO A 328 1.52 -11.94 7.01
C PRO A 328 0.84 -13.29 7.24
N VAL A 329 0.61 -14.09 6.20
CA VAL A 329 0.02 -15.44 6.32
C VAL A 329 0.87 -16.34 7.20
N ALA A 330 2.18 -16.42 6.95
CA ALA A 330 3.10 -17.23 7.74
C ALA A 330 3.07 -16.83 9.22
N LEU A 331 3.10 -15.53 9.53
CA LEU A 331 3.03 -15.01 10.91
C LEU A 331 1.72 -15.38 11.61
N LEU A 332 0.59 -15.27 10.93
CA LEU A 332 -0.73 -15.63 11.47
C LEU A 332 -0.81 -17.13 11.78
N ILE A 333 -0.34 -17.99 10.88
CA ILE A 333 -0.36 -19.45 11.09
C ILE A 333 0.62 -19.87 12.18
N ILE A 334 1.82 -19.29 12.26
CA ILE A 334 2.75 -19.51 13.37
C ILE A 334 2.09 -19.11 14.69
N ALA A 335 1.45 -17.95 14.75
CA ALA A 335 0.77 -17.49 15.96
C ALA A 335 -0.38 -18.40 16.36
N ALA A 336 -1.18 -18.89 15.40
CA ALA A 336 -2.26 -19.84 15.65
C ALA A 336 -1.73 -21.15 16.25
N CYS A 337 -0.65 -21.71 15.70
CA CYS A 337 -0.01 -22.91 16.22
C CYS A 337 0.57 -22.69 17.62
N LEU A 338 1.21 -21.53 17.88
CA LEU A 338 1.72 -21.18 19.21
C LEU A 338 0.58 -20.99 20.23
N ALA A 339 -0.52 -20.37 19.85
CA ALA A 339 -1.69 -20.22 20.71
C ALA A 339 -2.32 -21.57 21.06
N TRP A 340 -2.36 -22.48 20.10
CA TRP A 340 -2.89 -23.83 20.33
C TRP A 340 -1.95 -24.67 21.21
N THR A 341 -0.64 -24.70 20.97
CA THR A 341 0.34 -25.48 21.73
C THR A 341 0.47 -25.00 23.17
N ALA A 342 0.38 -23.70 23.43
CA ALA A 342 0.42 -23.14 24.78
C ALA A 342 -0.71 -23.71 25.67
N ASN A 343 -1.85 -24.02 25.08
CA ASN A 343 -3.01 -24.55 25.78
C ASN A 343 -2.98 -26.09 25.93
N CYS A 344 -2.22 -26.80 25.08
CA CYS A 344 -2.00 -28.24 25.23
C CYS A 344 -0.97 -28.58 26.34
N ALA A 345 -0.13 -27.61 26.72
CA ALA A 345 0.91 -27.78 27.73
C ALA A 345 0.47 -27.32 29.14
N ALA A 346 -0.75 -26.77 29.30
CA ALA A 346 -1.25 -26.44 30.62
C ALA A 346 -1.47 -27.74 31.41
N PRO A 347 -0.84 -27.94 32.59
CA PRO A 347 -1.11 -29.08 33.43
C PRO A 347 -2.61 -29.09 33.78
N VAL A 348 -3.25 -30.23 33.68
CA VAL A 348 -4.54 -30.46 34.31
C VAL A 348 -4.35 -30.08 35.79
N PRO A 349 -5.16 -29.19 36.38
CA PRO A 349 -5.09 -28.94 37.80
C PRO A 349 -5.22 -30.29 38.53
N ALA A 350 -4.17 -30.68 39.24
CA ALA A 350 -4.19 -31.83 40.13
C ALA A 350 -5.01 -31.43 41.39
N ASP A 351 -6.27 -31.16 41.19
CA ASP A 351 -7.20 -30.84 42.26
C ASP A 351 -8.38 -31.84 42.23
N THR A 352 -8.01 -33.08 42.50
CA THR A 352 -8.91 -34.09 43.07
C THR A 352 -8.15 -34.82 44.16
N THR A 353 -7.65 -34.11 45.15
CA THR A 353 -7.45 -34.69 46.47
C THR A 353 -8.81 -34.73 47.11
N PHE A 354 -9.32 -35.96 47.23
CA PHE A 354 -10.42 -36.30 48.14
C PHE A 354 -10.09 -35.75 49.52
N PRO A 355 -11.03 -35.22 50.28
CA PRO A 355 -10.77 -34.79 51.65
C PRO A 355 -10.45 -36.03 52.49
N ASP A 356 -9.20 -36.11 52.95
CA ASP A 356 -8.75 -37.12 53.91
C ASP A 356 -9.25 -36.67 55.29
N TYR A 357 -10.16 -37.46 55.82
CA TYR A 357 -10.68 -37.30 57.17
C TYR A 357 -9.68 -37.91 58.16
N GLY A 358 -9.03 -37.05 58.94
CA GLY A 358 -8.57 -37.41 60.29
C GLY A 358 -7.08 -37.69 60.45
N SER A 359 -6.37 -36.74 61.04
CA SER A 359 -5.43 -36.97 62.12
C SER A 359 -5.16 -35.69 62.91
N VAL A 360 -5.26 -35.79 64.21
CA VAL A 360 -5.17 -34.79 65.28
C VAL A 360 -3.73 -34.31 65.45
N PRO A 361 -3.50 -33.05 65.92
CA PRO A 361 -2.17 -32.43 65.97
C PRO A 361 -1.41 -32.82 67.23
N ALA A 362 -0.10 -33.04 67.12
CA ALA A 362 0.81 -33.12 68.24
C ALA A 362 2.03 -32.21 68.05
N GLY A 363 2.22 -31.36 69.04
CA GLY A 363 3.53 -30.92 69.46
C GLY A 363 4.10 -29.60 68.94
N ALA A 364 3.88 -28.57 69.71
CA ALA A 364 4.71 -27.34 69.68
C ALA A 364 6.17 -27.63 70.05
N ALA A 365 7.10 -27.11 69.32
CA ALA A 365 8.48 -26.93 69.75
C ALA A 365 9.01 -25.56 69.33
N VAL A 366 9.35 -24.82 70.34
CA VAL A 366 10.06 -23.51 70.31
C VAL A 366 11.55 -23.77 70.08
N ALA A 367 12.19 -22.96 69.23
CA ALA A 367 13.60 -22.57 69.25
C ALA A 367 13.87 -21.81 67.93
N GLY A 368 14.55 -20.74 67.84
CA GLY A 368 15.57 -20.07 68.56
C GLY A 368 16.20 -19.12 67.57
N GLU A 369 16.24 -17.83 67.88
CA GLU A 369 16.92 -16.81 67.12
C GLU A 369 18.43 -17.11 67.05
N THR A 370 19.02 -17.01 65.86
CA THR A 370 20.45 -16.65 65.73
C THR A 370 20.60 -15.55 64.67
N ALA A 371 20.85 -14.38 65.19
CA ALA A 371 21.33 -13.22 64.42
C ALA A 371 22.73 -13.48 63.91
N SER A 372 22.93 -13.43 62.60
CA SER A 372 24.29 -13.25 62.02
C SER A 372 24.35 -11.95 61.25
N GLY A 373 25.16 -11.02 61.79
CA GLY A 373 25.43 -9.73 61.22
C GLY A 373 26.15 -9.79 59.87
N GLY A 374 25.52 -9.24 58.86
CA GLY A 374 26.08 -9.05 57.54
C GLY A 374 26.53 -7.59 57.37
N ALA A 375 27.83 -7.38 57.12
CA ALA A 375 28.46 -6.11 56.88
C ALA A 375 27.82 -5.29 55.73
N PRO A 376 27.82 -3.94 55.78
CA PRO A 376 27.21 -3.11 54.75
C PRO A 376 28.00 -3.20 53.45
N ALA A 377 27.31 -3.66 52.37
CA ALA A 377 27.87 -3.70 51.03
C ALA A 377 28.17 -2.28 50.53
N ARG A 378 29.43 -2.03 50.19
CA ARG A 378 29.88 -0.78 49.53
C ARG A 378 29.12 -0.51 48.25
N PRO A 379 28.68 0.74 47.94
CA PRO A 379 28.00 1.05 46.72
C PRO A 379 28.93 0.87 45.51
N ARG A 380 28.66 -0.14 44.69
CA ARG A 380 29.35 -0.32 43.40
C ARG A 380 29.07 0.91 42.53
N ARG A 381 30.13 1.65 42.18
CA ARG A 381 30.08 2.74 41.19
C ARG A 381 29.46 2.20 39.89
N ARG A 382 28.18 2.49 39.71
CA ARG A 382 27.47 2.28 38.43
C ARG A 382 28.10 3.22 37.41
N THR A 383 28.87 2.69 36.47
CA THR A 383 29.47 3.45 35.39
C THR A 383 28.40 4.20 34.60
N TRP A 384 28.71 5.42 34.22
CA TRP A 384 27.83 6.32 33.46
C TRP A 384 27.25 5.65 32.17
N ARG A 385 27.99 4.74 31.55
CA ARG A 385 27.55 3.92 30.43
C ARG A 385 26.31 3.05 30.75
N ARG A 386 26.23 2.47 31.96
CA ARG A 386 25.02 1.75 32.39
C ARG A 386 23.86 2.69 32.68
N ARG A 387 24.11 3.94 33.11
CA ARG A 387 23.05 4.94 33.29
C ARG A 387 22.51 5.44 31.96
N LEU A 388 23.35 5.63 30.92
CA LEU A 388 22.91 5.96 29.57
C LEU A 388 22.15 4.80 28.91
N ALA A 389 22.68 3.57 29.02
CA ALA A 389 21.99 2.39 28.49
C ALA A 389 20.65 2.13 29.18
N THR A 390 20.56 2.34 30.50
CA THR A 390 19.26 2.25 31.20
C THR A 390 18.33 3.44 30.88
N ALA A 391 18.82 4.62 30.62
CA ALA A 391 18.01 5.77 30.23
C ALA A 391 17.47 5.62 28.79
N LEU A 392 18.26 5.07 27.87
CA LEU A 392 17.82 4.75 26.52
C LEU A 392 16.86 3.53 26.47
N LEU A 393 16.98 2.60 27.45
CA LEU A 393 16.09 1.43 27.56
C LEU A 393 14.84 1.69 28.41
N THR A 394 14.71 2.86 29.06
CA THR A 394 13.53 3.31 29.80
C THR A 394 12.84 4.47 29.11
N VAL A 395 12.73 4.42 27.77
CA VAL A 395 11.71 5.24 27.10
C VAL A 395 10.38 4.78 27.65
N ASP A 396 9.71 5.64 28.40
CA ASP A 396 8.40 5.33 28.99
C ASP A 396 7.45 5.01 27.82
N GLY A 397 6.95 3.78 27.75
CA GLY A 397 6.06 3.32 26.67
C GLY A 397 4.84 4.23 26.46
N ARG A 398 4.52 5.10 27.43
CA ARG A 398 3.50 6.13 27.34
C ARG A 398 3.95 7.34 26.54
N SER A 399 5.20 7.75 26.71
CA SER A 399 5.74 8.86 25.92
C SER A 399 5.83 8.47 24.46
N VAL A 400 6.19 7.20 24.17
CA VAL A 400 6.20 6.67 22.79
C VAL A 400 4.77 6.54 22.26
N ALA A 401 3.82 6.05 23.05
CA ALA A 401 2.43 5.96 22.66
C ALA A 401 1.82 7.35 22.37
N ALA A 402 2.09 8.32 23.23
CA ALA A 402 1.62 9.70 23.04
C ALA A 402 2.28 10.34 21.82
N ALA A 403 3.58 10.13 21.61
CA ALA A 403 4.30 10.62 20.43
C ALA A 403 3.81 9.94 19.16
N GLY A 404 3.56 8.61 19.20
CA GLY A 404 3.02 7.87 18.07
C GLY A 404 1.60 8.32 17.72
N ALA A 405 0.72 8.45 18.70
CA ALA A 405 -0.64 8.95 18.49
C ALA A 405 -0.65 10.38 17.94
N LEU A 406 0.19 11.26 18.52
CA LEU A 406 0.35 12.63 18.06
C LEU A 406 0.92 12.67 16.64
N GLY A 407 1.94 11.83 16.36
CA GLY A 407 2.54 11.71 15.03
C GLY A 407 1.53 11.26 13.98
N ILE A 408 0.76 10.20 14.27
CA ILE A 408 -0.30 9.71 13.37
C ILE A 408 -1.35 10.81 13.13
N THR A 409 -1.75 11.54 14.19
CA THR A 409 -2.81 12.55 14.08
C THR A 409 -2.31 13.81 13.39
N LEU A 410 -1.17 14.36 13.79
CA LEU A 410 -0.70 15.65 13.28
C LEU A 410 0.07 15.51 11.96
N LEU A 411 0.90 14.49 11.81
CA LEU A 411 1.77 14.31 10.65
C LEU A 411 1.17 13.40 9.57
N GLY A 412 0.14 12.62 9.92
CA GLY A 412 -0.51 11.68 9.04
C GLY A 412 -1.99 11.94 8.84
N ALA A 413 -2.83 11.64 9.84
CA ALA A 413 -4.29 11.68 9.68
C ALA A 413 -4.83 13.07 9.37
N PHE A 414 -4.27 14.13 9.96
CA PHE A 414 -4.73 15.50 9.71
C PHE A 414 -4.42 15.98 8.27
N PRO A 415 -3.18 15.88 7.75
CA PRO A 415 -2.91 16.21 6.35
C PRO A 415 -3.72 15.37 5.36
N LEU A 416 -3.91 14.07 5.64
CA LEU A 416 -4.71 13.21 4.78
C LEU A 416 -6.18 13.62 4.78
N ALA A 417 -6.75 13.95 5.93
CA ALA A 417 -8.12 14.45 6.03
C ALA A 417 -8.29 15.80 5.34
N ALA A 418 -7.31 16.70 5.47
CA ALA A 418 -7.29 17.97 4.76
C ALA A 418 -7.22 17.78 3.25
N ALA A 419 -6.33 16.89 2.76
CA ALA A 419 -6.22 16.54 1.34
C ALA A 419 -7.51 15.90 0.80
N ALA A 420 -8.19 15.07 1.59
CA ALA A 420 -9.47 14.46 1.20
C ALA A 420 -10.64 15.47 1.17
N ALA A 421 -10.58 16.50 2.03
CA ALA A 421 -11.60 17.53 2.10
C ALA A 421 -11.42 18.61 1.02
N ASP A 422 -10.16 18.96 0.70
CA ASP A 422 -9.84 19.92 -0.35
C ASP A 422 -9.65 19.19 -1.68
N ARG A 423 -10.65 19.29 -2.54
CA ARG A 423 -10.62 18.72 -3.89
C ARG A 423 -10.06 19.68 -4.94
N SER A 424 -9.58 20.85 -4.54
CA SER A 424 -8.78 21.69 -5.41
C SER A 424 -7.41 21.05 -5.60
N ALA A 425 -7.08 20.73 -6.85
CA ALA A 425 -5.74 20.22 -7.15
C ALA A 425 -4.71 21.33 -6.91
N ASP A 426 -3.59 21.01 -6.23
CA ASP A 426 -2.40 21.85 -6.30
C ASP A 426 -2.00 21.96 -7.78
N PRO A 427 -2.11 23.15 -8.41
CA PRO A 427 -1.96 23.26 -9.87
C PRO A 427 -0.55 22.90 -10.35
N LEU A 428 0.48 23.02 -9.53
CA LEU A 428 1.85 22.63 -9.89
C LEU A 428 2.05 21.12 -9.73
N ILE A 429 1.62 20.57 -8.62
CA ILE A 429 1.82 19.14 -8.30
C ILE A 429 0.84 18.28 -9.11
N ALA A 430 -0.41 18.70 -9.23
CA ALA A 430 -1.38 18.01 -10.09
C ALA A 430 -0.93 18.02 -11.56
N ARG A 431 -0.33 19.11 -12.01
CA ARG A 431 0.22 19.22 -13.36
C ARG A 431 1.46 18.35 -13.56
N ALA A 432 2.34 18.25 -12.55
CA ALA A 432 3.56 17.45 -12.62
C ALA A 432 3.31 15.93 -12.51
N LEU A 433 2.24 15.52 -11.82
CA LEU A 433 2.01 14.12 -11.46
C LEU A 433 0.78 13.49 -12.12
N ASN A 434 -0.19 14.30 -12.49
CA ASN A 434 -1.46 13.87 -13.09
C ASN A 434 -1.86 14.74 -14.30
N GLY A 435 -1.15 15.81 -14.54
CA GLY A 435 -1.35 16.59 -15.75
C GLY A 435 -0.74 15.82 -16.92
N PRO A 436 -1.51 15.51 -17.94
CA PRO A 436 -0.96 14.91 -19.14
C PRO A 436 -0.03 15.87 -19.87
N VAL A 437 0.08 17.12 -19.42
CA VAL A 437 0.76 18.21 -20.16
C VAL A 437 2.06 18.60 -19.47
N THR A 438 3.20 18.15 -20.00
CA THR A 438 4.52 18.56 -19.55
C THR A 438 5.04 19.68 -20.46
N PRO A 439 5.40 20.87 -19.92
CA PRO A 439 6.03 21.91 -20.72
C PRO A 439 7.41 21.47 -21.20
N GLU A 440 7.65 21.62 -22.48
CA GLU A 440 8.91 21.29 -23.14
C GLU A 440 9.46 22.45 -23.93
N ASN A 441 10.74 22.42 -24.27
CA ASN A 441 11.34 23.42 -25.10
C ASN A 441 12.58 22.89 -25.82
N PHE A 442 12.34 22.01 -26.80
CA PHE A 442 13.42 21.46 -27.62
C PHE A 442 12.99 21.40 -29.10
N PRO A 443 13.95 21.44 -30.04
CA PRO A 443 13.64 21.34 -31.46
C PRO A 443 13.02 19.99 -31.79
N ALA A 444 11.83 20.01 -32.41
CA ALA A 444 11.22 18.80 -32.92
C ALA A 444 12.12 18.14 -33.96
N LYS A 445 12.25 16.82 -33.85
CA LYS A 445 13.13 16.06 -34.76
C LYS A 445 12.50 15.94 -36.14
N PRO A 446 13.28 16.10 -37.23
CA PRO A 446 12.76 16.04 -38.59
C PRO A 446 12.31 14.61 -38.92
N PHE A 447 11.17 14.52 -39.56
CA PHE A 447 10.69 13.32 -40.23
C PHE A 447 10.25 13.66 -41.66
N GLU A 448 10.29 12.64 -42.53
CA GLU A 448 9.72 12.70 -43.87
C GLU A 448 9.07 11.32 -44.13
N LEU A 449 7.76 11.33 -44.17
CA LEU A 449 6.92 10.11 -44.22
C LEU A 449 5.79 10.34 -45.25
N THR A 450 5.03 9.33 -45.55
CA THR A 450 3.95 9.40 -46.54
C THR A 450 2.60 9.10 -45.90
N THR A 451 1.57 9.80 -46.33
CA THR A 451 0.18 9.48 -46.03
C THR A 451 -0.26 8.21 -46.77
N ALA A 452 -1.40 7.67 -46.38
CA ALA A 452 -1.97 6.47 -47.02
C ALA A 452 -2.33 6.65 -48.51
N ASP A 453 -2.51 7.87 -48.95
CA ASP A 453 -2.74 8.27 -50.37
C ASP A 453 -1.45 8.62 -51.14
N GLY A 454 -0.27 8.46 -50.49
CA GLY A 454 1.04 8.65 -51.12
C GLY A 454 1.57 10.07 -51.08
N ARG A 455 0.94 11.00 -50.42
CA ARG A 455 1.42 12.37 -50.23
C ARG A 455 2.58 12.39 -49.24
N THR A 456 3.71 12.96 -49.61
CA THR A 456 4.84 13.14 -48.69
C THR A 456 4.54 14.28 -47.71
N VAL A 457 4.75 14.01 -46.44
CA VAL A 457 4.63 14.95 -45.31
C VAL A 457 5.94 14.97 -44.54
N SER A 458 6.51 16.15 -44.41
CA SER A 458 7.69 16.37 -43.58
C SER A 458 7.39 17.39 -42.48
N LEU A 459 8.12 17.33 -41.37
CA LEU A 459 7.98 18.36 -40.34
C LEU A 459 8.27 19.77 -40.91
N ALA A 460 9.14 19.88 -41.89
CA ALA A 460 9.45 21.16 -42.59
C ALA A 460 8.25 21.70 -43.39
N SER A 461 7.47 20.81 -44.01
CA SER A 461 6.26 21.18 -44.76
C SER A 461 5.10 21.65 -43.86
N LEU A 462 5.19 21.41 -42.57
CA LEU A 462 4.19 21.80 -41.56
C LEU A 462 4.55 23.13 -40.84
N ARG A 463 5.64 23.77 -41.23
CA ARG A 463 6.01 25.06 -40.66
C ARG A 463 4.90 26.11 -40.87
N GLY A 464 4.69 26.95 -39.86
CA GLY A 464 3.59 27.92 -39.85
C GLY A 464 2.29 27.39 -39.25
N LYS A 465 2.19 26.07 -39.01
CA LYS A 465 1.08 25.45 -38.27
C LYS A 465 1.54 24.93 -36.92
N THR A 466 0.62 24.84 -35.98
CA THR A 466 0.78 24.04 -34.76
C THR A 466 0.56 22.57 -35.11
N VAL A 467 1.46 21.69 -34.71
CA VAL A 467 1.34 20.24 -34.99
C VAL A 467 1.03 19.48 -33.70
N LEU A 468 -0.03 18.70 -33.71
CA LEU A 468 -0.33 17.71 -32.68
C LEU A 468 0.13 16.37 -33.21
N LEU A 469 1.23 15.86 -32.66
CA LEU A 469 1.87 14.63 -33.12
C LEU A 469 1.64 13.49 -32.12
N THR A 470 1.23 12.31 -32.61
CA THR A 470 1.13 11.08 -31.81
C THR A 470 1.58 9.85 -32.61
N PHE A 471 1.54 8.68 -31.98
CA PHE A 471 1.89 7.39 -32.58
C PHE A 471 0.71 6.43 -32.38
N LEU A 472 0.25 5.78 -33.44
CA LEU A 472 -0.90 4.90 -33.41
C LEU A 472 -0.62 3.55 -34.08
N ASP A 473 -1.04 2.47 -33.46
CA ASP A 473 -1.05 1.14 -34.06
C ASP A 473 -2.40 0.94 -34.80
N PRO A 474 -2.38 0.80 -36.12
CA PRO A 474 -3.62 0.70 -36.91
C PRO A 474 -4.41 -0.60 -36.70
N VAL A 475 -3.86 -1.57 -35.97
CA VAL A 475 -4.56 -2.83 -35.61
C VAL A 475 -4.88 -2.92 -34.13
N CYS A 476 -4.57 -1.90 -33.34
CA CYS A 476 -4.93 -1.80 -31.95
C CYS A 476 -6.46 -1.68 -31.81
N THR A 477 -7.01 -2.44 -30.87
CA THR A 477 -8.47 -2.44 -30.56
C THR A 477 -8.79 -1.84 -29.19
N SER A 478 -7.79 -1.33 -28.45
CA SER A 478 -7.96 -0.75 -27.10
C SER A 478 -7.73 0.77 -27.11
N ASP A 479 -6.50 1.20 -27.07
CA ASP A 479 -6.12 2.56 -26.70
C ASP A 479 -6.00 3.48 -27.93
N CYS A 480 -5.45 2.99 -29.05
CA CYS A 480 -5.28 3.80 -30.24
C CYS A 480 -6.58 4.39 -30.82
N PRO A 481 -7.71 3.64 -30.87
CA PRO A 481 -9.00 4.24 -31.23
C PRO A 481 -9.40 5.38 -30.29
N LEU A 482 -9.21 5.20 -28.99
CA LEU A 482 -9.53 6.23 -27.98
C LEU A 482 -8.67 7.48 -28.17
N ILE A 483 -7.36 7.32 -28.37
CA ILE A 483 -6.43 8.42 -28.65
C ILE A 483 -6.86 9.17 -29.91
N ALA A 484 -7.18 8.46 -30.98
CA ALA A 484 -7.65 9.02 -32.23
C ALA A 484 -8.91 9.88 -32.05
N GLN A 485 -9.88 9.38 -31.27
CA GLN A 485 -11.11 10.14 -30.94
C GLN A 485 -10.80 11.37 -30.08
N GLN A 486 -9.80 11.34 -29.19
CA GLN A 486 -9.38 12.50 -28.42
C GLN A 486 -8.78 13.59 -29.30
N PHE A 487 -7.95 13.23 -30.29
CA PHE A 487 -7.42 14.17 -31.28
C PHE A 487 -8.55 14.80 -32.10
N ARG A 488 -9.53 14.02 -32.55
CA ARG A 488 -10.70 14.51 -33.25
C ARG A 488 -11.50 15.47 -32.37
N THR A 489 -11.80 15.11 -31.15
CA THR A 489 -12.53 15.96 -30.19
C THR A 489 -11.77 17.24 -29.88
N ALA A 490 -10.44 17.18 -29.70
CA ALA A 490 -9.60 18.35 -29.53
C ALA A 490 -9.68 19.29 -30.73
N ASN A 491 -9.68 18.75 -31.95
CA ASN A 491 -9.85 19.51 -33.18
C ASN A 491 -11.23 20.18 -33.26
N GLU A 492 -12.28 19.52 -32.83
CA GLU A 492 -13.64 20.07 -32.73
C GLU A 492 -13.69 21.23 -31.71
N LEU A 493 -13.05 21.07 -30.56
CA LEU A 493 -12.95 22.11 -29.52
C LEU A 493 -12.19 23.36 -29.98
N LEU A 494 -11.21 23.21 -30.86
CA LEU A 494 -10.48 24.31 -31.46
C LEU A 494 -11.33 25.14 -32.42
N GLY A 495 -12.41 24.59 -32.96
CA GLY A 495 -13.34 25.26 -33.83
C GLY A 495 -12.67 25.90 -35.05
N ALA A 496 -12.84 27.22 -35.25
CA ALA A 496 -12.23 27.93 -36.36
C ALA A 496 -10.68 27.95 -36.35
N ARG A 497 -10.06 27.75 -35.18
CA ARG A 497 -8.59 27.71 -35.03
C ARG A 497 -8.00 26.39 -35.52
N SER A 498 -8.80 25.33 -35.69
CA SER A 498 -8.34 24.06 -36.25
C SER A 498 -7.63 24.19 -37.60
N LYS A 499 -7.95 25.25 -38.38
CA LYS A 499 -7.27 25.55 -39.64
C LYS A 499 -5.77 25.89 -39.48
N GLN A 500 -5.34 26.27 -38.27
CA GLN A 500 -3.96 26.57 -37.91
C GLN A 500 -3.22 25.36 -37.30
N VAL A 501 -3.91 24.25 -37.17
CA VAL A 501 -3.41 23.02 -36.55
C VAL A 501 -3.33 21.91 -37.60
N GLU A 502 -2.31 21.07 -37.51
CA GLU A 502 -2.23 19.80 -38.23
C GLU A 502 -2.20 18.67 -37.19
N LEU A 503 -3.06 17.68 -37.35
CA LEU A 503 -3.11 16.47 -36.55
C LEU A 503 -2.29 15.40 -37.27
N VAL A 504 -1.24 14.91 -36.64
CA VAL A 504 -0.31 13.96 -37.26
C VAL A 504 -0.22 12.72 -36.39
N ALA A 505 -0.50 11.56 -36.95
CA ALA A 505 -0.18 10.29 -36.36
C ALA A 505 0.91 9.59 -37.19
N ILE A 506 1.85 8.91 -36.51
CA ILE A 506 2.87 8.07 -37.15
C ILE A 506 2.57 6.62 -36.82
N ALA A 507 2.62 5.74 -37.81
CA ALA A 507 2.40 4.29 -37.61
C ALA A 507 3.38 3.72 -36.58
N ALA A 508 2.81 3.09 -35.55
CA ALA A 508 3.54 2.56 -34.39
C ALA A 508 3.92 1.08 -34.54
N ASN A 509 3.25 0.34 -35.43
CA ASN A 509 3.39 -1.11 -35.52
C ASN A 509 4.40 -1.51 -36.61
N PRO A 510 5.48 -2.23 -36.26
CA PRO A 510 6.49 -2.67 -37.22
C PRO A 510 6.00 -3.76 -38.21
N ALA A 511 4.86 -4.38 -37.96
CA ALA A 511 4.25 -5.40 -38.83
C ALA A 511 3.07 -4.85 -39.64
N TYR A 512 2.33 -3.87 -39.13
CA TYR A 512 1.09 -3.34 -39.73
C TYR A 512 1.18 -1.84 -39.99
N TYR A 513 2.06 -1.43 -40.89
CA TYR A 513 2.26 -0.02 -41.25
C TYR A 513 1.94 0.27 -42.74
N SER A 514 1.23 -0.65 -43.41
CA SER A 514 0.85 -0.47 -44.81
C SER A 514 -0.19 0.65 -44.98
N ALA A 515 -0.14 1.33 -46.11
CA ALA A 515 -1.15 2.33 -46.48
C ALA A 515 -2.60 1.80 -46.39
N GLY A 516 -2.79 0.48 -46.64
CA GLY A 516 -4.07 -0.18 -46.51
C GLY A 516 -4.56 -0.26 -45.07
N ALA A 517 -3.67 -0.57 -44.13
CA ALA A 517 -3.97 -0.65 -42.70
C ALA A 517 -4.35 0.74 -42.14
N LEU A 518 -3.58 1.77 -42.50
CA LEU A 518 -3.86 3.14 -42.08
C LEU A 518 -5.22 3.62 -42.58
N ARG A 519 -5.53 3.40 -43.87
CA ARG A 519 -6.85 3.75 -44.43
C ARG A 519 -8.01 2.99 -43.77
N ALA A 520 -7.79 1.75 -43.37
CA ALA A 520 -8.81 0.98 -42.65
C ALA A 520 -9.08 1.60 -41.27
N PHE A 521 -8.05 1.95 -40.54
CA PHE A 521 -8.16 2.60 -39.25
C PHE A 521 -8.82 3.99 -39.37
N ASP A 522 -8.37 4.84 -40.29
CA ASP A 522 -8.93 6.16 -40.48
C ASP A 522 -10.44 6.11 -40.79
N ARG A 523 -10.86 5.16 -41.64
CA ARG A 523 -12.30 4.99 -41.93
C ARG A 523 -13.08 4.45 -40.73
N GLN A 524 -12.49 3.53 -39.97
CA GLN A 524 -13.14 2.96 -38.80
C GLN A 524 -13.38 4.04 -37.74
N GLU A 525 -12.42 4.91 -37.55
CA GLU A 525 -12.44 5.98 -36.54
C GLU A 525 -13.06 7.30 -37.09
N GLY A 526 -13.42 7.35 -38.36
CA GLY A 526 -14.00 8.54 -39.01
C GLY A 526 -13.01 9.70 -39.15
N LEU A 527 -11.72 9.41 -39.18
CA LEU A 527 -10.64 10.39 -39.31
C LEU A 527 -10.40 10.82 -40.75
N ASP A 528 -10.81 10.00 -41.71
CA ASP A 528 -10.82 10.32 -43.14
C ASP A 528 -11.73 11.53 -43.48
N GLN A 529 -12.63 11.92 -42.58
CA GLN A 529 -13.48 13.09 -42.67
C GLN A 529 -12.85 14.35 -42.02
N VAL A 530 -11.68 14.23 -41.39
CA VAL A 530 -10.99 15.34 -40.71
C VAL A 530 -9.96 16.00 -41.65
N PRO A 531 -10.20 17.22 -42.17
CA PRO A 531 -9.38 17.80 -43.26
C PRO A 531 -7.92 18.01 -42.92
N ASN A 532 -7.60 18.23 -41.65
CA ASN A 532 -6.25 18.49 -41.13
C ASN A 532 -5.66 17.28 -40.39
N TRP A 533 -6.13 16.07 -40.72
CA TRP A 533 -5.59 14.81 -40.23
C TRP A 533 -4.62 14.19 -41.23
N ALA A 534 -3.49 13.68 -40.73
CA ALA A 534 -2.52 12.94 -41.52
C ALA A 534 -2.00 11.74 -40.74
N PHE A 535 -2.40 10.54 -41.14
CA PHE A 535 -1.80 9.30 -40.62
C PHE A 535 -0.64 8.90 -41.55
N LEU A 536 0.57 8.86 -41.00
CA LEU A 536 1.80 8.72 -41.75
C LEU A 536 2.41 7.32 -41.63
N THR A 537 2.91 6.85 -42.75
CA THR A 537 3.71 5.63 -42.88
C THR A 537 4.97 5.88 -43.72
N GLY A 538 5.79 4.87 -43.86
CA GLY A 538 7.02 4.89 -44.65
C GLY A 538 7.71 3.54 -44.65
N SER A 539 8.96 3.50 -45.01
CA SER A 539 9.78 2.32 -44.82
C SER A 539 10.04 2.08 -43.34
N LEU A 540 10.18 0.81 -42.94
CA LEU A 540 10.45 0.47 -41.54
C LEU A 540 11.68 1.19 -40.93
N PRO A 541 12.79 1.41 -41.68
CA PRO A 541 13.88 2.26 -41.17
C PRO A 541 13.47 3.71 -40.90
N GLN A 542 12.61 4.31 -41.72
CA GLN A 542 12.11 5.67 -41.51
C GLN A 542 11.22 5.73 -40.25
N LEU A 543 10.32 4.76 -40.08
CA LEU A 543 9.47 4.66 -38.91
C LEU A 543 10.29 4.47 -37.62
N ARG A 544 11.25 3.53 -37.64
CA ARG A 544 12.16 3.31 -36.50
C ARG A 544 12.98 4.55 -36.15
N LYS A 545 13.41 5.30 -37.18
CA LYS A 545 14.08 6.58 -36.94
C LYS A 545 13.16 7.57 -36.24
N ALA A 546 11.92 7.73 -36.69
CA ALA A 546 10.95 8.60 -36.06
C ALA A 546 10.65 8.17 -34.63
N TRP A 547 10.47 6.88 -34.38
CA TRP A 547 10.28 6.34 -33.02
C TRP A 547 11.46 6.67 -32.10
N HIS A 548 12.68 6.40 -32.55
CA HIS A 548 13.89 6.72 -31.79
C HIS A 548 14.01 8.22 -31.50
N ASP A 549 13.77 9.06 -32.51
CA ASP A 549 13.95 10.51 -32.41
C ASP A 549 12.95 11.19 -31.47
N TYR A 550 11.78 10.56 -31.25
CA TYR A 550 10.73 11.02 -30.34
C TYR A 550 10.60 10.15 -29.08
N PHE A 551 11.63 9.37 -28.75
CA PHE A 551 11.68 8.51 -27.56
C PHE A 551 10.49 7.53 -27.44
N PHE A 552 9.86 7.21 -28.56
CA PHE A 552 8.74 6.30 -28.64
C PHE A 552 9.23 4.86 -28.59
N SER A 553 8.66 4.05 -27.67
CA SER A 553 8.94 2.61 -27.58
C SER A 553 7.76 1.80 -28.09
N ALA A 554 8.04 0.76 -28.85
CA ALA A 554 7.06 -0.22 -29.33
C ALA A 554 7.60 -1.63 -29.16
N THR A 555 6.85 -2.48 -28.51
CA THR A 555 7.17 -3.90 -28.30
C THR A 555 6.07 -4.75 -28.90
N LEU A 556 6.42 -5.70 -29.79
CA LEU A 556 5.45 -6.64 -30.36
C LEU A 556 4.91 -7.57 -29.26
N VAL A 557 3.58 -7.65 -29.18
CA VAL A 557 2.91 -8.63 -28.32
C VAL A 557 2.80 -9.95 -29.11
N PRO A 558 3.36 -11.06 -28.61
CA PRO A 558 3.47 -12.30 -29.39
C PRO A 558 2.14 -12.91 -29.85
N ALA A 559 1.03 -12.59 -29.19
CA ALA A 559 -0.24 -13.28 -29.38
C ALA A 559 -1.26 -12.57 -30.28
N GLY A 560 -1.04 -11.31 -30.71
CA GLY A 560 -2.14 -10.58 -31.32
C GLY A 560 -1.83 -9.64 -32.50
N GLY A 561 -0.59 -9.50 -32.88
CA GLY A 561 -0.22 -8.54 -33.94
C GLY A 561 -0.25 -7.07 -33.52
N MET A 562 -0.80 -6.75 -32.35
CA MET A 562 -0.72 -5.41 -31.72
C MET A 562 0.65 -5.18 -31.12
N VAL A 563 0.99 -3.92 -30.89
CA VAL A 563 2.19 -3.53 -30.14
C VAL A 563 1.80 -2.90 -28.81
N LEU A 564 2.58 -3.18 -27.78
CA LEU A 564 2.59 -2.38 -26.57
C LEU A 564 3.49 -1.16 -26.84
N HIS A 565 2.97 0.04 -26.68
CA HIS A 565 3.69 1.27 -26.98
C HIS A 565 3.41 2.38 -25.98
N SER A 566 4.26 3.41 -26.03
CA SER A 566 4.06 4.64 -25.26
C SER A 566 2.89 5.44 -25.84
N ASP A 567 1.93 5.83 -24.99
CA ASP A 567 0.82 6.69 -25.37
C ASP A 567 1.19 8.14 -25.13
N VAL A 568 1.84 8.74 -26.12
CA VAL A 568 2.39 10.10 -26.04
C VAL A 568 1.87 10.97 -27.17
N ALA A 569 1.61 12.24 -26.86
CA ALA A 569 1.35 13.29 -27.84
C ALA A 569 2.30 14.46 -27.62
N TYR A 570 2.75 15.06 -28.70
CA TYR A 570 3.59 16.26 -28.72
C TYR A 570 2.84 17.43 -29.34
N VAL A 571 2.92 18.59 -28.70
CA VAL A 571 2.45 19.85 -29.26
C VAL A 571 3.66 20.64 -29.74
N ILE A 572 3.76 20.80 -31.05
CA ILE A 572 4.87 21.45 -31.75
C ILE A 572 4.41 22.82 -32.27
N ASP A 573 5.14 23.87 -31.98
CA ASP A 573 4.80 25.22 -32.43
C ASP A 573 5.07 25.44 -33.93
N SER A 574 4.58 26.57 -34.47
CA SER A 574 4.74 26.93 -35.86
C SER A 574 6.22 27.08 -36.30
N ARG A 575 7.14 27.22 -35.32
CA ARG A 575 8.58 27.27 -35.53
C ARG A 575 9.24 25.90 -35.43
N GLY A 576 8.45 24.84 -35.09
CA GLY A 576 8.91 23.48 -34.95
C GLY A 576 9.67 23.21 -33.66
N GLN A 577 9.32 23.90 -32.59
CA GLN A 577 9.75 23.54 -31.24
C GLN A 577 8.65 22.70 -30.58
N VAL A 578 9.03 21.61 -29.92
CA VAL A 578 8.15 20.89 -29.01
C VAL A 578 7.93 21.77 -27.79
N ARG A 579 6.68 22.13 -27.53
CA ARG A 579 6.30 23.02 -26.43
C ARG A 579 5.62 22.31 -25.30
N TYR A 580 4.96 21.18 -25.61
CA TYR A 580 4.32 20.32 -24.61
C TYR A 580 4.44 18.88 -25.04
N GLU A 581 4.63 18.01 -24.06
CA GLU A 581 4.43 16.57 -24.12
C GLU A 581 3.21 16.22 -23.29
N LEU A 582 2.31 15.40 -23.83
CA LEU A 582 1.13 14.90 -23.15
C LEU A 582 1.23 13.38 -23.10
N ASN A 583 1.13 12.81 -21.91
CA ASN A 583 0.98 11.38 -21.71
C ASN A 583 -0.50 11.03 -21.69
N LEU A 584 -0.87 10.15 -22.58
CA LEU A 584 -2.24 9.70 -22.77
C LEU A 584 -2.54 8.59 -21.76
N ASP A 585 -3.46 8.86 -20.82
CA ASP A 585 -4.11 7.80 -20.07
C ASP A 585 -5.45 7.51 -20.78
N PRO A 586 -5.54 6.42 -21.54
CA PRO A 586 -6.72 6.14 -22.34
C PRO A 586 -7.98 5.88 -21.52
N GLY A 587 -7.88 5.60 -20.24
CA GLY A 587 -9.03 5.40 -19.35
C GLY A 587 -10.19 4.61 -19.97
N PRO A 588 -11.19 4.18 -19.23
CA PRO A 588 -12.36 3.54 -19.83
C PRO A 588 -13.12 4.52 -20.75
N ALA A 589 -13.53 4.03 -21.91
CA ALA A 589 -14.33 4.78 -22.87
C ALA A 589 -15.47 5.54 -22.18
N ASN A 590 -15.67 6.83 -22.51
CA ASN A 590 -16.62 7.74 -21.87
C ASN A 590 -16.33 8.16 -20.42
N SER A 591 -15.08 8.06 -19.96
CA SER A 591 -14.69 8.60 -18.65
C SER A 591 -14.52 10.12 -18.71
N ALA A 592 -14.65 10.79 -17.55
CA ALA A 592 -14.32 12.21 -17.41
C ALA A 592 -12.85 12.52 -17.78
N THR A 593 -11.97 11.53 -17.66
CA THR A 593 -10.54 11.60 -18.03
C THR A 593 -10.36 11.78 -19.53
N GLN A 594 -11.17 11.14 -20.37
CA GLN A 594 -11.09 11.31 -21.82
C GLN A 594 -11.53 12.71 -22.27
N ALA A 595 -12.64 13.21 -21.70
CA ALA A 595 -13.09 14.58 -21.97
C ALA A 595 -12.03 15.61 -21.51
N SER A 596 -11.35 15.34 -20.41
CA SER A 596 -10.22 16.13 -19.90
C SER A 596 -9.07 16.17 -20.89
N PHE A 597 -8.63 15.01 -21.40
CA PHE A 597 -7.49 14.92 -22.31
C PHE A 597 -7.68 15.72 -23.59
N ALA A 598 -8.81 15.57 -24.28
CA ALA A 598 -9.12 16.36 -25.48
C ALA A 598 -9.10 17.88 -25.21
N SER A 599 -9.63 18.28 -24.04
CA SER A 599 -9.65 19.67 -23.61
C SER A 599 -8.23 20.20 -23.32
N GLU A 600 -7.38 19.39 -22.73
CA GLU A 600 -5.99 19.74 -22.44
C GLU A 600 -5.14 19.82 -23.70
N LEU A 601 -5.33 18.89 -24.64
CA LEU A 601 -4.69 18.91 -25.94
C LEU A 601 -5.07 20.19 -26.73
N ALA A 602 -6.36 20.53 -26.73
CA ALA A 602 -6.85 21.75 -27.34
C ALA A 602 -6.29 23.02 -26.66
N ALA A 603 -6.29 23.04 -25.32
CA ALA A 603 -5.74 24.17 -24.55
C ALA A 603 -4.23 24.36 -24.78
N ALA A 604 -3.46 23.26 -24.83
CA ALA A 604 -2.03 23.30 -25.14
C ALA A 604 -1.78 23.82 -26.55
N ALA A 605 -2.55 23.39 -27.54
CA ALA A 605 -2.48 23.91 -28.89
C ALA A 605 -2.80 25.41 -28.94
N GLU A 606 -3.84 25.87 -28.24
CA GLU A 606 -4.18 27.29 -28.14
C GLU A 606 -3.10 28.14 -27.47
N ALA A 607 -2.47 27.63 -26.42
CA ALA A 607 -1.38 28.29 -25.72
C ALA A 607 -0.20 28.54 -26.66
N VAL A 608 0.12 27.52 -27.48
CA VAL A 608 1.21 27.60 -28.48
C VAL A 608 0.88 28.55 -29.62
N MET A 609 -0.37 28.64 -30.06
CA MET A 609 -0.79 29.57 -31.11
C MET A 609 -0.75 31.04 -30.67
N LYS A 610 -0.80 31.29 -29.35
CA LYS A 610 -0.73 32.65 -28.77
C LYS A 610 0.69 33.12 -28.49
N SER A 611 1.68 32.21 -28.47
CA SER A 611 3.09 32.47 -28.19
C SER A 611 3.87 32.75 -29.49
#